data_6ba5ba8397961a83728c81baf7a179ec
#
_entry.id   6ba5ba8397961a83728c81baf7a179ec
#
_cell.length_a   1.000
_cell.length_b   1.000
_cell.length_c   1.000
_cell.angle_alpha   90.00
_cell.angle_beta   90.00
_cell.angle_gamma   90.00
#
_symmetry.space_group_name_H-M   'P 1'
#
loop_
_entity.id
_entity.type
_entity.pdbx_description
1 polymer ?
#
loop_
_entity_poly.entity_id
_entity_poly.type
_entity_poly.pdbx_seq_one_letter_code
_entity_poly.pdbx_strand_id
1 'polypeptide(L)'
;MLKIIKNFFLLSLFFLFINCDQSSQSKNNSDNIITVKVFSSLTCPHCADFHGKIYEELEKEYISVGKVKFEHHSFPLDLSALNAEKILQCGADSQINFKFLTELYKRQNKWASGSDISIINDSIKAIGKEFALGEDEMNKCLADKNLEEKILNERIEAQKNYKVKSTPTIYINEKKYEGSRDYKSFKKAIDKIL
;
A
#
# COMPACT_ATOMS: atom_id res chain seq x y z
N MET A 1 4.03 -67.23 62.75
CA MET A 1 3.52 -68.23 61.78
C MET A 1 3.56 -67.56 60.38
N LEU A 2 4.38 -68.14 59.66
CA LEU A 2 4.30 -68.59 58.24
C LEU A 2 4.29 -67.44 57.23
N LYS A 3 5.46 -67.16 56.67
CA LYS A 3 5.95 -67.47 55.31
C LYS A 3 4.87 -67.50 54.22
N ILE A 4 5.04 -66.65 53.22
CA ILE A 4 5.22 -67.16 51.81
C ILE A 4 5.77 -66.01 50.99
N ILE A 5 6.95 -66.27 50.43
CA ILE A 5 7.65 -65.58 49.35
C ILE A 5 6.91 -65.90 48.06
N LYS A 6 6.62 -64.90 47.23
CA LYS A 6 6.45 -65.20 45.82
C LYS A 6 7.00 -64.05 44.99
N ASN A 7 8.04 -64.39 44.28
CA ASN A 7 8.60 -63.69 43.14
C ASN A 7 7.51 -63.15 42.21
N PHE A 8 7.62 -61.93 41.87
CA PHE A 8 6.94 -61.46 40.70
C PHE A 8 7.94 -60.83 39.73
N PHE A 9 8.00 -61.48 38.64
CA PHE A 9 8.81 -61.28 37.49
C PHE A 9 8.70 -59.84 36.95
N LEU A 10 9.87 -59.17 36.88
CA LEU A 10 10.00 -57.82 36.34
C LEU A 10 9.92 -57.93 34.81
N LEU A 11 8.73 -57.66 34.24
CA LEU A 11 8.59 -57.52 32.80
C LEU A 11 8.79 -56.02 32.45
N SER A 12 10.05 -55.72 32.10
CA SER A 12 10.44 -54.40 31.60
C SER A 12 9.87 -54.19 30.19
N LEU A 13 8.75 -53.46 30.11
CA LEU A 13 8.19 -53.03 28.82
C LEU A 13 8.93 -51.76 28.39
N PHE A 14 9.90 -51.95 27.50
CA PHE A 14 10.66 -50.87 26.86
C PHE A 14 9.75 -50.17 25.84
N PHE A 15 9.07 -49.11 26.26
CA PHE A 15 8.36 -48.21 25.34
C PHE A 15 9.38 -47.38 24.57
N LEU A 16 9.65 -47.83 23.35
CA LEU A 16 10.33 -46.99 22.34
C LEU A 16 9.42 -45.80 21.99
N PHE A 17 9.65 -44.69 22.63
CA PHE A 17 9.11 -43.40 22.14
C PHE A 17 9.83 -43.06 20.84
N ILE A 18 9.17 -43.36 19.72
CA ILE A 18 9.53 -42.79 18.43
C ILE A 18 9.10 -41.33 18.50
N ASN A 19 10.02 -40.47 18.87
CA ASN A 19 9.88 -39.03 18.67
C ASN A 19 9.89 -38.76 17.16
N CYS A 20 8.71 -38.70 16.56
CA CYS A 20 8.54 -38.14 15.24
C CYS A 20 8.62 -36.59 15.41
N ASP A 21 9.84 -36.07 15.34
CA ASP A 21 10.12 -34.64 15.27
C ASP A 21 9.74 -34.18 13.86
N GLN A 22 8.42 -33.97 13.66
CA GLN A 22 7.93 -33.22 12.53
C GLN A 22 8.00 -31.71 12.89
N SER A 23 9.22 -31.18 12.89
CA SER A 23 9.39 -29.75 12.73
C SER A 23 8.99 -29.36 11.30
N SER A 24 7.68 -29.33 11.05
CA SER A 24 7.13 -28.58 9.94
C SER A 24 7.45 -27.12 10.21
N GLN A 25 8.63 -26.67 9.77
CA GLN A 25 8.89 -25.26 9.60
C GLN A 25 7.87 -24.75 8.59
N SER A 26 6.75 -24.25 9.11
CA SER A 26 5.94 -23.26 8.41
C SER A 26 6.89 -22.11 8.11
N LYS A 27 7.48 -22.09 6.92
CA LYS A 27 8.14 -20.90 6.38
C LYS A 27 7.07 -19.82 6.42
N ASN A 28 7.18 -18.91 7.38
CA ASN A 28 6.38 -17.70 7.41
C ASN A 28 6.62 -16.99 6.09
N ASN A 29 5.61 -16.99 5.23
CA ASN A 29 5.60 -16.34 3.91
C ASN A 29 5.61 -14.81 4.02
N SER A 30 5.79 -14.26 5.22
CA SER A 30 5.86 -12.83 5.48
C SER A 30 7.22 -12.19 5.14
N ASP A 31 8.27 -12.99 4.95
CA ASP A 31 9.63 -12.46 4.77
C ASP A 31 9.97 -12.04 3.33
N ASN A 32 9.05 -12.19 2.36
CA ASN A 32 9.32 -11.92 0.95
C ASN A 32 8.33 -10.96 0.28
N ILE A 33 7.54 -10.19 1.04
CA ILE A 33 6.63 -9.21 0.43
C ILE A 33 7.44 -7.99 -0.01
N ILE A 34 7.47 -7.74 -1.31
CA ILE A 34 8.12 -6.55 -1.88
C ILE A 34 7.25 -5.32 -1.64
N THR A 35 7.82 -4.26 -1.09
CA THR A 35 7.14 -2.98 -0.96
C THR A 35 7.46 -2.08 -2.16
N VAL A 36 6.41 -1.59 -2.81
CA VAL A 36 6.52 -0.56 -3.87
C VAL A 36 5.95 0.74 -3.32
N LYS A 37 6.84 1.69 -2.97
CA LYS A 37 6.48 3.03 -2.50
C LYS A 37 6.49 4.00 -3.67
N VAL A 38 5.40 4.75 -3.86
CA VAL A 38 5.30 5.73 -4.94
C VAL A 38 4.92 7.09 -4.37
N PHE A 39 5.87 8.03 -4.43
CA PHE A 39 5.64 9.42 -4.08
C PHE A 39 5.02 10.14 -5.28
N SER A 40 3.78 10.55 -5.15
CA SER A 40 2.96 10.99 -6.28
C SER A 40 2.17 12.26 -5.96
N SER A 41 1.82 12.98 -7.00
CA SER A 41 0.85 14.06 -6.95
C SER A 41 -0.36 13.71 -7.81
N LEU A 42 -1.55 13.97 -7.31
CA LEU A 42 -2.80 13.69 -8.02
C LEU A 42 -3.03 14.59 -9.24
N THR A 43 -2.29 15.71 -9.35
CA THR A 43 -2.30 16.59 -10.54
C THR A 43 -1.16 16.30 -11.53
N CYS A 44 -0.23 15.37 -11.20
CA CYS A 44 0.89 15.07 -12.08
C CYS A 44 0.50 14.09 -13.20
N PRO A 45 0.60 14.47 -14.50
CA PRO A 45 0.26 13.57 -15.62
C PRO A 45 1.10 12.29 -15.65
N HIS A 46 2.40 12.39 -15.31
CA HIS A 46 3.27 11.22 -15.25
C HIS A 46 2.91 10.25 -14.12
N CYS A 47 2.25 10.74 -13.05
CA CYS A 47 1.72 9.88 -12.00
C CYS A 47 0.46 9.14 -12.48
N ALA A 48 -0.41 9.82 -13.23
CA ALA A 48 -1.56 9.18 -13.86
C ALA A 48 -1.12 8.11 -14.88
N ASP A 49 -0.11 8.42 -15.70
CA ASP A 49 0.50 7.44 -16.63
C ASP A 49 1.07 6.21 -15.90
N PHE A 50 1.80 6.41 -14.81
CA PHE A 50 2.33 5.31 -14.00
C PHE A 50 1.19 4.46 -13.44
N HIS A 51 0.17 5.10 -12.89
CA HIS A 51 -0.96 4.40 -12.30
C HIS A 51 -1.72 3.56 -13.35
N GLY A 52 -2.07 4.15 -14.49
CA GLY A 52 -2.81 3.44 -15.54
C GLY A 52 -2.01 2.37 -16.29
N LYS A 53 -0.68 2.55 -16.45
CA LYS A 53 0.15 1.65 -17.27
C LYS A 53 0.93 0.61 -16.45
N ILE A 54 1.24 0.91 -15.18
CA ILE A 54 2.08 0.04 -14.35
C ILE A 54 1.32 -0.48 -13.14
N TYR A 55 0.64 0.40 -12.38
CA TYR A 55 -0.07 -0.03 -11.17
C TYR A 55 -1.19 -1.04 -11.48
N GLU A 56 -1.99 -0.82 -12.53
CA GLU A 56 -3.09 -1.73 -12.88
C GLU A 56 -2.60 -3.15 -13.21
N GLU A 57 -1.47 -3.27 -13.90
CA GLU A 57 -0.88 -4.59 -14.20
C GLU A 57 -0.17 -5.18 -12.96
N LEU A 58 0.48 -4.33 -12.15
CA LEU A 58 1.10 -4.73 -10.89
C LEU A 58 0.05 -5.27 -9.91
N GLU A 59 -1.12 -4.64 -9.87
CA GLU A 59 -2.24 -5.08 -9.04
C GLU A 59 -2.70 -6.48 -9.42
N LYS A 60 -2.88 -6.74 -10.72
CA LYS A 60 -3.32 -8.06 -11.22
C LYS A 60 -2.30 -9.17 -10.95
N GLU A 61 -1.01 -8.90 -11.21
CA GLU A 61 0.00 -9.96 -11.20
C GLU A 61 0.67 -10.17 -9.84
N TYR A 62 0.71 -9.15 -8.97
CA TYR A 62 1.52 -9.21 -7.75
C TYR A 62 0.79 -8.76 -6.48
N ILE A 63 0.00 -7.68 -6.52
CA ILE A 63 -0.64 -7.14 -5.31
C ILE A 63 -1.79 -8.06 -4.89
N SER A 64 -2.65 -8.45 -5.84
CA SER A 64 -3.81 -9.32 -5.59
C SER A 64 -3.42 -10.70 -5.05
N VAL A 65 -2.20 -11.17 -5.34
CA VAL A 65 -1.66 -12.44 -4.85
C VAL A 65 -0.72 -12.29 -3.66
N GLY A 66 -0.62 -11.07 -3.09
CA GLY A 66 0.14 -10.81 -1.87
C GLY A 66 1.66 -10.81 -2.01
N LYS A 67 2.21 -10.77 -3.22
CA LYS A 67 3.66 -10.70 -3.48
C LYS A 67 4.23 -9.30 -3.37
N VAL A 68 3.39 -8.27 -3.63
CA VAL A 68 3.75 -6.86 -3.56
C VAL A 68 2.77 -6.13 -2.67
N LYS A 69 3.29 -5.31 -1.76
CA LYS A 69 2.57 -4.27 -1.04
C LYS A 69 2.80 -2.95 -1.75
N PHE A 70 1.73 -2.34 -2.25
CA PHE A 70 1.81 -1.01 -2.85
C PHE A 70 1.48 0.07 -1.84
N GLU A 71 2.29 1.13 -1.81
CA GLU A 71 2.10 2.28 -0.94
C GLU A 71 2.07 3.57 -1.77
N HIS A 72 0.92 4.26 -1.72
CA HIS A 72 0.81 5.62 -2.23
C HIS A 72 1.25 6.60 -1.14
N HIS A 73 2.22 7.44 -1.46
CA HIS A 73 2.72 8.50 -0.60
C HIS A 73 2.41 9.85 -1.22
N SER A 74 1.66 10.66 -0.49
CA SER A 74 1.22 11.98 -0.95
C SER A 74 2.38 12.93 -1.13
N PHE A 75 2.49 13.48 -2.34
CA PHE A 75 3.45 14.54 -2.66
C PHE A 75 2.77 15.64 -3.49
N PRO A 76 1.81 16.37 -2.91
CA PRO A 76 1.03 17.36 -3.65
C PRO A 76 1.94 18.46 -4.21
N LEU A 77 1.78 18.75 -5.51
CA LEU A 77 2.54 19.80 -6.21
C LEU A 77 1.83 21.17 -6.15
N ASP A 78 0.52 21.15 -5.95
CA ASP A 78 -0.35 22.33 -5.93
C ASP A 78 -1.53 22.14 -4.98
N LEU A 79 -2.37 23.17 -4.84
CA LEU A 79 -3.54 23.17 -3.96
C LEU A 79 -4.60 22.15 -4.42
N SER A 80 -4.78 21.97 -5.71
CA SER A 80 -5.73 20.99 -6.26
C SER A 80 -5.35 19.56 -5.88
N ALA A 81 -4.05 19.22 -6.00
CA ALA A 81 -3.52 17.95 -5.54
C ALA A 81 -3.68 17.76 -4.04
N LEU A 82 -3.40 18.79 -3.24
CA LEU A 82 -3.56 18.77 -1.78
C LEU A 82 -5.02 18.50 -1.40
N ASN A 83 -5.97 19.21 -2.02
CA ASN A 83 -7.40 19.01 -1.75
C ASN A 83 -7.88 17.63 -2.20
N ALA A 84 -7.40 17.12 -3.32
CA ALA A 84 -7.69 15.75 -3.77
C ALA A 84 -7.16 14.72 -2.79
N GLU A 85 -5.95 14.88 -2.25
CA GLU A 85 -5.39 14.01 -1.19
C GLU A 85 -6.20 14.09 0.10
N LYS A 86 -6.68 15.28 0.50
CA LYS A 86 -7.54 15.43 1.69
C LYS A 86 -8.84 14.66 1.52
N ILE A 87 -9.46 14.67 0.35
CA ILE A 87 -10.68 13.88 0.08
C ILE A 87 -10.35 12.38 -0.04
N LEU A 88 -9.23 12.00 -0.66
CA LEU A 88 -8.78 10.61 -0.75
C LEU A 88 -8.53 9.96 0.62
N GLN A 89 -8.00 10.74 1.56
CA GLN A 89 -7.73 10.30 2.95
C GLN A 89 -8.90 10.60 3.90
N CYS A 90 -10.06 11.01 3.36
CA CYS A 90 -11.27 11.31 4.12
C CYS A 90 -11.90 10.02 4.65
N GLY A 91 -12.41 10.06 5.88
CA GLY A 91 -13.12 8.95 6.49
C GLY A 91 -12.36 8.29 7.65
N ALA A 92 -13.09 7.43 8.38
CA ALA A 92 -12.60 6.82 9.62
C ALA A 92 -11.54 5.74 9.41
N ASP A 93 -11.54 5.10 8.24
CA ASP A 93 -10.52 4.14 7.86
C ASP A 93 -9.37 4.87 7.18
N SER A 94 -8.27 5.01 7.89
CA SER A 94 -7.03 5.66 7.41
C SER A 94 -6.35 4.95 6.22
N GLN A 95 -7.01 3.94 5.65
CA GLN A 95 -6.52 3.22 4.49
C GLN A 95 -6.97 3.92 3.21
N ILE A 96 -6.00 4.19 2.34
CA ILE A 96 -6.27 4.76 1.03
C ILE A 96 -7.19 3.83 0.24
N ASN A 97 -8.32 4.36 -0.21
CA ASN A 97 -9.17 3.64 -1.14
C ASN A 97 -8.53 3.64 -2.53
N PHE A 98 -7.84 2.55 -2.88
CA PHE A 98 -7.12 2.45 -4.15
C PHE A 98 -8.04 2.49 -5.38
N LYS A 99 -9.30 2.09 -5.26
CA LYS A 99 -10.27 2.24 -6.36
C LYS A 99 -10.60 3.71 -6.60
N PHE A 100 -10.76 4.49 -5.52
CA PHE A 100 -10.96 5.93 -5.62
C PHE A 100 -9.71 6.63 -6.17
N LEU A 101 -8.52 6.27 -5.69
CA LEU A 101 -7.24 6.74 -6.22
C LEU A 101 -7.13 6.49 -7.73
N THR A 102 -7.50 5.29 -8.18
CA THR A 102 -7.50 4.91 -9.60
C THR A 102 -8.44 5.82 -10.42
N GLU A 103 -9.66 6.08 -9.93
CA GLU A 103 -10.60 6.93 -10.63
C GLU A 103 -10.16 8.41 -10.64
N LEU A 104 -9.51 8.89 -9.58
CA LEU A 104 -8.91 10.23 -9.57
C LEU A 104 -7.85 10.37 -10.68
N TYR A 105 -6.95 9.40 -10.82
CA TYR A 105 -5.95 9.43 -11.90
C TYR A 105 -6.58 9.26 -13.29
N LYS A 106 -7.50 8.35 -13.45
CA LYS A 106 -8.18 8.08 -14.74
C LYS A 106 -8.95 9.29 -15.26
N ARG A 107 -9.49 10.09 -14.35
CA ARG A 107 -10.28 11.30 -14.69
C ARG A 107 -9.49 12.58 -14.44
N GLN A 108 -8.17 12.51 -14.23
CA GLN A 108 -7.32 13.64 -13.89
C GLN A 108 -7.51 14.84 -14.84
N ASN A 109 -7.53 14.60 -16.14
CA ASN A 109 -7.72 15.63 -17.16
C ASN A 109 -9.10 16.31 -17.12
N LYS A 110 -10.07 15.74 -16.40
CA LYS A 110 -11.42 16.33 -16.25
C LYS A 110 -11.51 17.19 -14.99
N TRP A 111 -11.01 16.70 -13.86
CA TRP A 111 -11.15 17.40 -12.59
C TRP A 111 -9.96 18.34 -12.29
N ALA A 112 -8.74 18.03 -12.78
CA ALA A 112 -7.54 18.82 -12.50
C ALA A 112 -7.31 19.94 -13.55
N SER A 113 -8.34 20.34 -14.29
CA SER A 113 -8.26 21.39 -15.31
C SER A 113 -8.88 22.70 -14.82
N GLY A 114 -8.31 23.82 -15.25
CA GLY A 114 -8.77 25.16 -14.85
C GLY A 114 -8.02 25.69 -13.64
N SER A 115 -8.43 26.88 -13.18
CA SER A 115 -7.80 27.60 -12.05
C SER A 115 -8.75 27.85 -10.89
N ASP A 116 -10.04 27.59 -11.05
CA ASP A 116 -11.03 27.77 -9.98
C ASP A 116 -11.05 26.54 -9.06
N ILE A 117 -10.49 26.73 -7.88
CA ILE A 117 -10.38 25.66 -6.88
C ILE A 117 -11.75 25.15 -6.39
N SER A 118 -12.81 25.99 -6.42
CA SER A 118 -14.14 25.56 -6.04
C SER A 118 -14.69 24.54 -7.04
N ILE A 119 -14.56 24.83 -8.34
CA ILE A 119 -14.99 23.94 -9.42
C ILE A 119 -14.19 22.62 -9.38
N ILE A 120 -12.89 22.72 -9.12
CA ILE A 120 -12.02 21.55 -8.98
C ILE A 120 -12.47 20.69 -7.79
N ASN A 121 -12.70 21.29 -6.63
CA ASN A 121 -13.18 20.57 -5.44
C ASN A 121 -14.53 19.89 -5.69
N ASP A 122 -15.46 20.58 -6.36
CA ASP A 122 -16.77 19.99 -6.68
C ASP A 122 -16.64 18.81 -7.65
N SER A 123 -15.72 18.90 -8.59
CA SER A 123 -15.41 17.78 -9.51
C SER A 123 -14.81 16.57 -8.78
N ILE A 124 -13.91 16.79 -7.81
CA ILE A 124 -13.35 15.73 -6.97
C ILE A 124 -14.43 15.13 -6.07
N LYS A 125 -15.26 15.97 -5.44
CA LYS A 125 -16.38 15.51 -4.60
C LYS A 125 -17.39 14.68 -5.40
N ALA A 126 -17.65 15.04 -6.66
CA ALA A 126 -18.53 14.26 -7.53
C ALA A 126 -17.99 12.82 -7.73
N ILE A 127 -16.68 12.66 -7.90
CA ILE A 127 -16.05 11.33 -7.94
C ILE A 127 -16.15 10.66 -6.56
N GLY A 128 -15.86 11.36 -5.46
CA GLY A 128 -15.92 10.82 -4.10
C GLY A 128 -17.29 10.24 -3.73
N LYS A 129 -18.38 10.85 -4.21
CA LYS A 129 -19.76 10.34 -4.01
C LYS A 129 -19.95 8.94 -4.62
N GLU A 130 -19.25 8.58 -5.70
CA GLU A 130 -19.29 7.25 -6.30
C GLU A 130 -18.66 6.19 -5.37
N PHE A 131 -17.85 6.63 -4.39
CA PHE A 131 -17.20 5.80 -3.38
C PHE A 131 -17.83 5.96 -1.98
N ALA A 132 -19.10 6.35 -1.95
CA ALA A 132 -19.92 6.51 -0.74
C ALA A 132 -19.42 7.59 0.25
N LEU A 133 -18.58 8.54 -0.19
CA LEU A 133 -18.20 9.68 0.63
C LEU A 133 -19.34 10.71 0.66
N GLY A 134 -19.76 11.07 1.86
CA GLY A 134 -20.77 12.10 2.08
C GLY A 134 -20.24 13.51 1.74
N GLU A 135 -21.09 14.37 1.20
CA GLU A 135 -20.66 15.74 0.85
C GLU A 135 -20.20 16.55 2.06
N ASP A 136 -20.95 16.46 3.18
CA ASP A 136 -20.59 17.13 4.43
C ASP A 136 -19.27 16.58 5.02
N GLU A 137 -19.02 15.28 4.86
CA GLU A 137 -17.79 14.63 5.27
C GLU A 137 -16.61 15.16 4.45
N MET A 138 -16.73 15.18 3.13
CA MET A 138 -15.68 15.72 2.24
C MET A 138 -15.43 17.21 2.49
N ASN A 139 -16.46 18.00 2.77
CA ASN A 139 -16.30 19.41 3.15
C ASN A 139 -15.55 19.57 4.49
N LYS A 140 -15.82 18.71 5.47
CA LYS A 140 -15.05 18.68 6.74
C LYS A 140 -13.59 18.31 6.50
N CYS A 141 -13.32 17.30 5.67
CA CYS A 141 -11.95 16.91 5.32
C CYS A 141 -11.20 18.03 4.59
N LEU A 142 -11.86 18.74 3.67
CA LEU A 142 -11.28 19.92 3.00
C LEU A 142 -10.94 21.05 3.98
N ALA A 143 -11.72 21.24 5.03
CA ALA A 143 -11.50 22.24 6.07
C ALA A 143 -10.50 21.78 7.16
N ASP A 144 -10.19 20.49 7.24
CA ASP A 144 -9.36 19.91 8.29
C ASP A 144 -7.88 20.34 8.13
N LYS A 145 -7.43 21.17 9.09
CA LYS A 145 -6.04 21.65 9.13
C LYS A 145 -5.05 20.61 9.62
N ASN A 146 -5.46 19.69 10.48
CA ASN A 146 -4.58 18.62 10.94
C ASN A 146 -4.27 17.65 9.81
N LEU A 147 -5.29 17.30 9.01
CA LEU A 147 -5.11 16.48 7.81
C LEU A 147 -4.21 17.17 6.77
N GLU A 148 -4.40 18.48 6.57
CA GLU A 148 -3.54 19.30 5.71
C GLU A 148 -2.09 19.27 6.16
N GLU A 149 -1.83 19.53 7.45
CA GLU A 149 -0.49 19.48 8.02
C GLU A 149 0.13 18.09 7.91
N LYS A 150 -0.63 17.03 8.17
CA LYS A 150 -0.18 15.64 8.00
C LYS A 150 0.34 15.42 6.58
N ILE A 151 -0.46 15.75 5.56
CA ILE A 151 -0.10 15.55 4.15
C ILE A 151 1.13 16.38 3.77
N LEU A 152 1.21 17.64 4.23
CA LEU A 152 2.35 18.50 3.96
C LEU A 152 3.62 18.02 4.67
N ASN A 153 3.51 17.48 5.88
CA ASN A 153 4.61 16.87 6.60
C ASN A 153 5.11 15.60 5.90
N GLU A 154 4.22 14.75 5.38
CA GLU A 154 4.60 13.58 4.56
C GLU A 154 5.43 14.01 3.33
N ARG A 155 5.06 15.11 2.67
CA ARG A 155 5.83 15.67 1.56
C ARG A 155 7.22 16.15 2.02
N ILE A 156 7.31 16.84 3.16
CA ILE A 156 8.59 17.30 3.74
C ILE A 156 9.50 16.11 4.07
N GLU A 157 8.94 15.07 4.70
CA GLU A 157 9.67 13.84 5.03
C GLU A 157 10.16 13.11 3.76
N ALA A 158 9.31 13.06 2.72
CA ALA A 158 9.71 12.49 1.43
C ALA A 158 10.90 13.24 0.81
N GLN A 159 10.95 14.57 0.91
CA GLN A 159 12.08 15.37 0.45
C GLN A 159 13.34 15.11 1.28
N LYS A 160 13.21 15.03 2.60
CA LYS A 160 14.36 14.85 3.51
C LYS A 160 14.93 13.44 3.44
N ASN A 161 14.08 12.42 3.56
CA ASN A 161 14.51 11.05 3.77
C ASN A 161 14.70 10.28 2.45
N TYR A 162 13.79 10.51 1.48
CA TYR A 162 13.82 9.83 0.17
C TYR A 162 14.36 10.70 -0.97
N LYS A 163 14.81 11.92 -0.67
CA LYS A 163 15.35 12.85 -1.67
C LYS A 163 14.44 13.07 -2.88
N VAL A 164 13.10 13.03 -2.65
CA VAL A 164 12.10 13.23 -3.70
C VAL A 164 12.20 14.66 -4.23
N LYS A 165 12.46 14.80 -5.53
CA LYS A 165 12.57 16.09 -6.24
C LYS A 165 11.52 16.25 -7.34
N SER A 166 10.91 15.15 -7.75
CA SER A 166 9.89 15.11 -8.82
C SER A 166 8.95 13.94 -8.61
N THR A 167 7.78 13.97 -9.26
CA THR A 167 6.78 12.90 -9.22
C THR A 167 6.57 12.26 -10.59
N PRO A 168 6.30 10.95 -10.67
CA PRO A 168 6.43 10.01 -9.56
C PRO A 168 7.89 9.71 -9.24
N THR A 169 8.22 9.57 -7.94
CA THR A 169 9.46 8.94 -7.47
C THR A 169 9.10 7.60 -6.86
N ILE A 170 9.78 6.53 -7.26
CA ILE A 170 9.42 5.15 -6.96
C ILE A 170 10.55 4.48 -6.21
N TYR A 171 10.21 3.72 -5.17
CA TYR A 171 11.11 2.84 -4.45
C TYR A 171 10.58 1.42 -4.48
N ILE A 172 11.45 0.46 -4.78
CA ILE A 172 11.17 -0.97 -4.63
C ILE A 172 11.96 -1.43 -3.42
N ASN A 173 11.27 -1.82 -2.36
CA ASN A 173 11.83 -1.91 -1.02
C ASN A 173 12.47 -0.55 -0.66
N GLU A 174 13.69 -0.53 -0.17
CA GLU A 174 14.39 0.72 0.18
C GLU A 174 15.25 1.28 -0.98
N LYS A 175 15.15 0.69 -2.19
CA LYS A 175 15.98 1.10 -3.31
C LYS A 175 15.17 1.90 -4.33
N LYS A 176 15.67 3.11 -4.65
CA LYS A 176 15.06 3.95 -5.67
C LYS A 176 15.09 3.24 -7.03
N TYR A 177 13.93 3.20 -7.68
CA TYR A 177 13.82 2.66 -9.04
C TYR A 177 14.17 3.76 -10.06
N GLU A 178 15.20 3.50 -10.86
CA GLU A 178 15.69 4.40 -11.90
C GLU A 178 15.56 3.80 -13.31
N GLY A 179 14.81 2.69 -13.42
CA GLY A 179 14.54 2.04 -14.69
C GLY A 179 13.50 2.76 -15.55
N SER A 180 13.24 2.19 -16.72
CA SER A 180 12.21 2.70 -17.63
C SER A 180 10.80 2.62 -17.02
N ARG A 181 9.95 3.59 -17.32
CA ARG A 181 8.57 3.68 -16.84
C ARG A 181 7.60 2.93 -17.76
N ASP A 182 7.96 1.73 -18.15
CA ASP A 182 7.09 0.77 -18.82
C ASP A 182 6.92 -0.48 -17.93
N TYR A 183 5.79 -1.16 -18.08
CA TYR A 183 5.47 -2.31 -17.23
C TYR A 183 6.48 -3.46 -17.36
N LYS A 184 6.97 -3.74 -18.58
CA LYS A 184 7.93 -4.82 -18.83
C LYS A 184 9.23 -4.64 -18.05
N SER A 185 9.76 -3.41 -18.06
CA SER A 185 10.97 -3.06 -17.30
C SER A 185 10.73 -3.08 -15.81
N PHE A 186 9.56 -2.60 -15.35
CA PHE A 186 9.17 -2.60 -13.95
C PHE A 186 8.97 -4.03 -13.44
N LYS A 187 8.24 -4.86 -14.19
CA LYS A 187 8.07 -6.29 -13.91
C LYS A 187 9.40 -7.00 -13.75
N LYS A 188 10.35 -6.80 -14.68
CA LYS A 188 11.69 -7.39 -14.58
C LYS A 188 12.43 -6.99 -13.30
N ALA A 189 12.23 -5.77 -12.81
CA ALA A 189 12.83 -5.33 -11.55
C ALA A 189 12.22 -6.03 -10.34
N ILE A 190 10.91 -6.26 -10.33
CA ILE A 190 10.20 -7.01 -9.29
C ILE A 190 10.61 -8.49 -9.32
N ASP A 191 10.57 -9.13 -10.51
CA ASP A 191 10.89 -10.56 -10.67
C ASP A 191 12.32 -10.91 -10.25
N LYS A 192 13.24 -9.95 -10.34
CA LYS A 192 14.63 -10.12 -9.89
C LYS A 192 14.77 -10.20 -8.35
N ILE A 193 13.79 -9.69 -7.62
CA ILE A 193 13.81 -9.61 -6.15
C ILE A 193 13.01 -10.78 -5.54
N LEU A 194 11.96 -11.25 -6.23
CA LEU A 194 11.18 -12.44 -5.86
C LEU A 194 12.00 -13.71 -5.97
#